data_0b99fff4d1cd1d797e2281251f944128
#
_entry.id   0b99fff4d1cd1d797e2281251f944128
#
_cell.length_a   1.000
_cell.length_b   1.000
_cell.length_c   1.000
_cell.angle_alpha   90.00
_cell.angle_beta   90.00
_cell.angle_gamma   90.00
#
_symmetry.space_group_name_H-M   'P 1'
#
loop_
_entity.id
_entity.type
_entity.pdbx_description
1 polymer ?
#
loop_
_entity_poly.entity_id
_entity_poly.type
_entity_poly.pdbx_seq_one_letter_code
_entity_poly.pdbx_strand_id
1 'polypeptide(L)'
;YRLQVKHGDIIITAHQPAGIFYGIQTLLQMLPPEIKNSQKQKGIDWTVPCTDITDKPQFAWRGLMLDVSRHWFTKEEVKKYIDELAEYKMNVFHWHLTDDQGWRLEIKSLPRLTEVGAWRAPRVGQWWQRAPQQPGEETTYGGFYTQEDVKEVLAYAAERYVRVIPEIDVPGHSLAALVAYPDLACMKAPSAVGVGNKFYGEDENTLCVGKDATFEFMDKVLTEVAALFPDEYIHIGGDECFKGFWHKCPRCQARMKAENLKNENELQSYFIHRMESILKEKGKKLIGWDEIIDGGLAPDATVMSWRGMEGGIKSAKAGHHVIMTPTEHCYIDLWQGEPSVEPDTYSMCRLKDSYSFNPVPDSVPAEMILGGQGNLWAESVPTFRHAEYMTWPRGWALAEVLWTGPSKTDWDRFWPRVERHFVRADQAQINYARSMYNAIVTPYYTEDGVLEIKLDSEP
;
A
#
# COMPACT_ATOMS: atom_id res chain seq x y z
N TYR A 1 17.00 -3.04 20.34
CA TYR A 1 17.74 -2.01 21.06
C TYR A 1 17.53 -2.10 22.57
N ARG A 2 18.43 -1.49 23.30
CA ARG A 2 18.25 -1.16 24.72
C ARG A 2 18.44 0.34 24.90
N LEU A 3 17.46 1.01 25.51
CA LEU A 3 17.51 2.42 25.88
C LEU A 3 17.58 2.54 27.40
N GLN A 4 18.65 3.09 27.91
CA GLN A 4 18.85 3.36 29.34
C GLN A 4 18.90 4.86 29.57
N VAL A 5 18.00 5.36 30.40
CA VAL A 5 17.99 6.77 30.88
C VAL A 5 18.30 6.75 32.37
N LYS A 6 19.42 7.35 32.74
CA LYS A 6 19.86 7.50 34.11
C LYS A 6 20.09 8.99 34.41
N HIS A 7 20.30 9.30 35.66
CA HIS A 7 20.61 10.66 36.05
C HIS A 7 21.97 11.09 35.42
N GLY A 8 21.87 12.01 34.44
CA GLY A 8 23.02 12.54 33.70
C GLY A 8 23.40 11.81 32.40
N ASP A 9 22.89 10.61 32.15
CA ASP A 9 23.26 9.82 30.97
C ASP A 9 22.06 9.21 30.23
N ILE A 10 22.11 9.25 28.88
CA ILE A 10 21.22 8.49 28.00
C ILE A 10 22.07 7.61 27.11
N ILE A 11 21.85 6.30 27.19
CA ILE A 11 22.63 5.29 26.43
C ILE A 11 21.66 4.46 25.59
N ILE A 12 21.92 4.40 24.27
CA ILE A 12 21.22 3.50 23.34
C ILE A 12 22.21 2.50 22.79
N THR A 13 21.92 1.21 22.93
CA THR A 13 22.72 0.12 22.37
C THR A 13 21.87 -0.77 21.49
N ALA A 14 22.44 -1.26 20.38
CA ALA A 14 21.78 -2.21 19.48
C ALA A 14 22.81 -3.04 18.71
N HIS A 15 22.41 -4.17 18.16
CA HIS A 15 23.24 -5.02 17.30
C HIS A 15 23.41 -4.43 15.88
N GLN A 16 22.44 -3.64 15.43
CA GLN A 16 22.42 -3.05 14.09
C GLN A 16 22.07 -1.56 14.17
N PRO A 17 22.55 -0.72 13.24
CA PRO A 17 22.26 0.71 13.21
C PRO A 17 20.76 1.04 13.23
N ALA A 18 19.91 0.23 12.55
CA ALA A 18 18.46 0.39 12.60
C ALA A 18 17.91 0.31 14.03
N GLY A 19 18.47 -0.54 14.89
CA GLY A 19 18.09 -0.61 16.30
C GLY A 19 18.41 0.67 17.08
N ILE A 20 19.52 1.35 16.76
CA ILE A 20 19.83 2.68 17.34
C ILE A 20 18.78 3.69 16.90
N PHE A 21 18.43 3.71 15.59
CA PHE A 21 17.37 4.58 15.07
C PHE A 21 16.04 4.36 15.81
N TYR A 22 15.62 3.10 16.01
CA TYR A 22 14.38 2.79 16.73
C TYR A 22 14.44 3.21 18.21
N GLY A 23 15.60 3.08 18.85
CA GLY A 23 15.84 3.58 20.21
C GLY A 23 15.73 5.11 20.29
N ILE A 24 16.21 5.82 19.27
CA ILE A 24 16.05 7.28 19.16
C ILE A 24 14.58 7.64 19.00
N GLN A 25 13.81 6.94 18.15
CA GLN A 25 12.38 7.20 18.01
C GLN A 25 11.63 7.01 19.35
N THR A 26 11.99 5.99 20.13
CA THR A 26 11.43 5.81 21.48
C THR A 26 11.78 6.97 22.40
N LEU A 27 13.05 7.39 22.42
CA LEU A 27 13.48 8.53 23.23
C LEU A 27 12.72 9.82 22.85
N LEU A 28 12.56 10.09 21.55
CA LEU A 28 11.81 11.25 21.06
C LEU A 28 10.34 11.21 21.50
N GLN A 29 9.72 10.01 21.54
CA GLN A 29 8.36 9.84 22.04
C GLN A 29 8.21 10.02 23.57
N MET A 30 9.30 9.87 24.32
CA MET A 30 9.34 10.14 25.78
C MET A 30 9.46 11.64 26.10
N LEU A 31 9.93 12.47 25.17
CA LEU A 31 10.02 13.91 25.30
C LEU A 31 8.64 14.57 25.20
N PRO A 32 8.47 15.80 25.72
CA PRO A 32 7.24 16.59 25.55
C PRO A 32 6.84 16.68 24.06
N PRO A 33 5.52 16.72 23.75
CA PRO A 33 5.02 16.78 22.36
C PRO A 33 5.57 17.94 21.55
N GLU A 34 5.93 19.03 22.20
CA GLU A 34 6.49 20.24 21.60
C GLU A 34 7.82 20.00 20.87
N ILE A 35 8.49 18.84 21.09
CA ILE A 35 9.67 18.42 20.31
C ILE A 35 9.36 18.27 18.81
N LYS A 36 8.08 18.07 18.47
CA LYS A 36 7.60 17.96 17.09
C LYS A 36 7.34 19.30 16.42
N ASN A 37 7.33 20.39 17.18
CA ASN A 37 7.09 21.73 16.64
C ASN A 37 8.31 22.22 15.86
N SER A 38 8.11 22.72 14.64
CA SER A 38 9.17 23.28 13.80
C SER A 38 9.77 24.58 14.34
N GLN A 39 9.06 25.27 15.24
CA GLN A 39 9.51 26.51 15.84
C GLN A 39 10.07 26.27 17.24
N LYS A 40 11.10 27.04 17.61
CA LYS A 40 11.70 26.97 18.95
C LYS A 40 10.68 27.26 20.05
N GLN A 41 10.47 26.29 20.92
CA GLN A 41 9.59 26.38 22.07
C GLN A 41 10.35 26.89 23.29
N LYS A 42 9.70 27.76 24.09
CA LYS A 42 10.24 28.33 25.35
C LYS A 42 9.41 27.82 26.52
N GLY A 43 10.06 27.68 27.68
CA GLY A 43 9.36 27.30 28.92
C GLY A 43 8.98 25.82 29.01
N ILE A 44 9.49 24.99 28.12
CA ILE A 44 9.29 23.53 28.14
C ILE A 44 10.41 22.87 28.96
N ASP A 45 10.02 21.98 29.85
CA ASP A 45 10.94 21.13 30.59
C ASP A 45 11.31 19.92 29.74
N TRP A 46 12.49 19.95 29.09
CA TRP A 46 13.00 18.91 28.21
C TRP A 46 13.59 17.74 29.00
N THR A 47 12.79 17.14 29.88
CA THR A 47 13.20 16.00 30.69
C THR A 47 12.57 14.70 30.19
N VAL A 48 13.26 13.60 30.45
CA VAL A 48 12.76 12.22 30.23
C VAL A 48 12.88 11.44 31.53
N PRO A 49 11.92 10.58 31.87
CA PRO A 49 11.99 9.76 33.07
C PRO A 49 13.13 8.76 32.99
N CYS A 50 13.79 8.50 34.14
CA CYS A 50 14.75 7.40 34.23
C CYS A 50 14.06 6.07 33.90
N THR A 51 14.67 5.29 33.00
CA THR A 51 14.09 4.02 32.50
C THR A 51 15.15 3.10 31.95
N ASP A 52 14.81 1.82 31.81
CA ASP A 52 15.61 0.81 31.12
C ASP A 52 14.66 -0.01 30.25
N ILE A 53 14.69 0.23 28.95
CA ILE A 53 13.80 -0.39 27.94
C ILE A 53 14.63 -1.30 27.05
N THR A 54 14.29 -2.58 27.01
CA THR A 54 14.79 -3.53 26.00
C THR A 54 13.63 -3.91 25.09
N ASP A 55 13.78 -3.67 23.79
CA ASP A 55 12.69 -3.81 22.85
C ASP A 55 13.15 -4.24 21.45
N LYS A 56 12.29 -4.98 20.74
CA LYS A 56 12.56 -5.49 19.38
C LYS A 56 11.25 -5.69 18.62
N PRO A 57 11.24 -5.57 17.29
CA PRO A 57 10.06 -5.86 16.49
C PRO A 57 9.72 -7.36 16.50
N GLN A 58 8.41 -7.66 16.46
CA GLN A 58 7.92 -9.01 16.28
C GLN A 58 8.02 -9.46 14.82
N PHE A 59 7.71 -8.56 13.88
CA PHE A 59 7.70 -8.85 12.45
C PHE A 59 8.79 -8.09 11.69
N ALA A 60 9.37 -8.76 10.70
CA ALA A 60 10.38 -8.18 9.81
C ALA A 60 9.77 -7.18 8.81
N TRP A 61 8.54 -7.43 8.36
CA TRP A 61 7.78 -6.54 7.47
C TRP A 61 6.72 -5.76 8.27
N ARG A 62 6.86 -4.45 8.31
CA ARG A 62 5.94 -3.52 8.96
C ARG A 62 5.73 -2.35 7.99
N GLY A 63 4.71 -2.47 7.12
CA GLY A 63 4.57 -1.64 5.95
C GLY A 63 3.40 -0.66 6.00
N LEU A 64 3.54 0.41 5.20
CA LEU A 64 2.43 1.23 4.71
C LEU A 64 2.59 1.40 3.20
N MET A 65 1.48 1.29 2.47
CA MET A 65 1.40 1.57 1.04
C MET A 65 0.80 2.95 0.81
N LEU A 66 1.26 3.62 -0.24
CA LEU A 66 0.63 4.81 -0.79
C LEU A 66 0.40 4.62 -2.30
N ASP A 67 -0.86 4.70 -2.71
CA ASP A 67 -1.26 4.76 -4.11
C ASP A 67 -1.07 6.18 -4.65
N VAL A 68 -0.12 6.36 -5.53
CA VAL A 68 0.17 7.64 -6.20
C VAL A 68 -0.36 7.69 -7.63
N SER A 69 -1.01 6.60 -8.06
CA SER A 69 -1.56 6.46 -9.41
C SER A 69 -2.96 7.06 -9.52
N ARG A 70 -3.91 6.65 -8.64
CA ARG A 70 -5.28 7.17 -8.67
C ARG A 70 -5.31 8.67 -8.42
N HIS A 71 -4.49 9.14 -7.46
CA HIS A 71 -4.19 10.57 -7.31
C HIS A 71 -2.68 10.78 -7.22
N TRP A 72 -2.22 11.90 -7.79
CA TRP A 72 -0.81 12.26 -7.82
C TRP A 72 -0.36 12.89 -6.50
N PHE A 73 0.74 12.39 -5.95
CA PHE A 73 1.45 12.97 -4.81
C PHE A 73 2.88 13.33 -5.21
N THR A 74 3.33 14.52 -4.80
CA THR A 74 4.69 14.99 -5.07
C THR A 74 5.73 14.17 -4.31
N LYS A 75 7.00 14.21 -4.75
CA LYS A 75 8.08 13.51 -4.02
C LYS A 75 8.26 14.05 -2.60
N GLU A 76 7.96 15.33 -2.36
CA GLU A 76 8.06 15.92 -1.03
C GLU A 76 6.96 15.37 -0.09
N GLU A 77 5.75 15.16 -0.60
CA GLU A 77 4.68 14.49 0.12
C GLU A 77 5.02 13.01 0.39
N VAL A 78 5.62 12.31 -0.58
CA VAL A 78 6.12 10.93 -0.38
C VAL A 78 7.19 10.88 0.70
N LYS A 79 8.16 11.81 0.72
CA LYS A 79 9.17 11.90 1.78
C LYS A 79 8.53 12.15 3.15
N LYS A 80 7.52 13.03 3.21
CA LYS A 80 6.79 13.29 4.44
C LYS A 80 6.07 12.03 4.95
N TYR A 81 5.46 11.26 4.05
CA TYR A 81 4.83 9.98 4.41
C TYR A 81 5.85 8.97 4.95
N ILE A 82 7.07 8.94 4.37
CA ILE A 82 8.19 8.13 4.86
C ILE A 82 8.65 8.58 6.25
N ASP A 83 8.71 9.88 6.53
CA ASP A 83 9.01 10.39 7.87
C ASP A 83 7.99 9.93 8.90
N GLU A 84 6.71 10.05 8.56
CA GLU A 84 5.61 9.70 9.43
C GLU A 84 5.60 8.21 9.78
N LEU A 85 5.79 7.32 8.79
CA LEU A 85 5.86 5.88 9.08
C LEU A 85 7.12 5.48 9.87
N ALA A 86 8.27 6.10 9.57
CA ALA A 86 9.54 5.81 10.23
C ALA A 86 9.54 6.20 11.72
N GLU A 87 8.83 7.27 12.09
CA GLU A 87 8.64 7.70 13.48
C GLU A 87 8.02 6.59 14.35
N TYR A 88 7.11 5.81 13.76
CA TYR A 88 6.45 4.68 14.43
C TYR A 88 7.13 3.33 14.14
N LYS A 89 8.40 3.37 13.69
CA LYS A 89 9.24 2.18 13.48
C LYS A 89 8.70 1.22 12.41
N MET A 90 7.84 1.70 11.53
CA MET A 90 7.54 1.02 10.28
C MET A 90 8.80 1.05 9.40
N ASN A 91 9.04 -0.02 8.65
CA ASN A 91 10.29 -0.17 7.91
C ASN A 91 10.12 -0.52 6.42
N VAL A 92 8.88 -0.49 5.94
CA VAL A 92 8.56 -0.72 4.53
C VAL A 92 7.60 0.35 4.05
N PHE A 93 8.00 1.02 2.98
CA PHE A 93 7.14 1.87 2.16
C PHE A 93 6.85 1.14 0.84
N HIS A 94 5.61 0.72 0.65
CA HIS A 94 5.14 0.14 -0.60
C HIS A 94 4.62 1.26 -1.49
N TRP A 95 5.24 1.45 -2.64
CA TRP A 95 4.98 2.55 -3.55
C TRP A 95 4.21 2.04 -4.78
N HIS A 96 2.89 2.22 -4.77
CA HIS A 96 2.02 1.82 -5.88
C HIS A 96 2.10 2.86 -7.00
N LEU A 97 2.96 2.59 -8.00
CA LEU A 97 3.43 3.56 -8.99
C LEU A 97 2.60 3.58 -10.27
N THR A 98 1.84 2.53 -10.57
CA THR A 98 1.14 2.40 -11.85
C THR A 98 -0.22 1.77 -11.68
N ASP A 99 -1.21 2.34 -12.40
CA ASP A 99 -2.58 1.85 -12.44
C ASP A 99 -3.32 2.45 -13.65
N ASP A 100 -4.59 2.16 -13.81
CA ASP A 100 -5.45 2.64 -14.91
C ASP A 100 -5.50 4.18 -15.04
N GLN A 101 -5.28 4.90 -13.93
CA GLN A 101 -5.41 6.34 -13.86
C GLN A 101 -4.09 7.10 -13.92
N GLY A 102 -2.98 6.37 -14.02
CA GLY A 102 -1.69 7.01 -14.23
C GLY A 102 -0.49 6.08 -14.09
N TRP A 103 0.48 6.28 -14.96
CA TRP A 103 1.82 5.71 -14.87
C TRP A 103 2.77 6.74 -14.28
N ARG A 104 3.33 6.51 -13.10
CA ARG A 104 4.05 7.54 -12.33
C ARG A 104 5.56 7.39 -12.30
N LEU A 105 6.14 6.43 -13.01
CA LEU A 105 7.57 6.18 -13.01
C LEU A 105 8.20 6.39 -14.40
N GLU A 106 9.26 7.20 -14.48
CA GLU A 106 10.02 7.34 -15.71
C GLU A 106 10.72 6.03 -16.09
N ILE A 107 10.42 5.54 -17.30
CA ILE A 107 11.13 4.44 -17.96
C ILE A 107 11.77 5.02 -19.23
N LYS A 108 13.08 5.23 -19.19
CA LYS A 108 13.80 5.97 -20.25
C LYS A 108 13.70 5.30 -21.60
N SER A 109 13.67 3.96 -21.64
CA SER A 109 13.48 3.20 -22.88
C SER A 109 12.03 3.24 -23.42
N LEU A 110 11.09 3.72 -22.61
CA LEU A 110 9.65 3.76 -22.93
C LEU A 110 9.03 5.12 -22.55
N PRO A 111 9.47 6.23 -23.18
CA PRO A 111 9.15 7.59 -22.72
C PRO A 111 7.66 7.92 -22.77
N ARG A 112 6.90 7.31 -23.67
CA ARG A 112 5.45 7.54 -23.77
C ARG A 112 4.68 7.13 -22.49
N LEU A 113 5.24 6.27 -21.63
CA LEU A 113 4.62 5.93 -20.34
C LEU A 113 4.41 7.17 -19.47
N THR A 114 5.34 8.12 -19.48
CA THR A 114 5.24 9.37 -18.72
C THR A 114 4.82 10.58 -19.57
N GLU A 115 5.10 10.59 -20.86
CA GLU A 115 4.60 11.63 -21.76
C GLU A 115 3.07 11.57 -21.96
N VAL A 116 2.50 10.38 -21.96
CA VAL A 116 1.07 10.12 -22.20
C VAL A 116 0.40 9.48 -21.00
N GLY A 117 0.95 8.37 -20.50
CA GLY A 117 0.33 7.56 -19.45
C GLY A 117 0.26 8.22 -18.09
N ALA A 118 1.05 9.27 -17.83
CA ALA A 118 1.03 10.02 -16.58
C ALA A 118 -0.07 11.11 -16.50
N TRP A 119 -0.82 11.34 -17.57
CA TRP A 119 -1.67 12.53 -17.69
C TRP A 119 -3.12 12.16 -18.07
N ARG A 120 -4.08 12.76 -17.40
CA ARG A 120 -5.52 12.60 -17.66
C ARG A 120 -6.27 13.91 -17.54
N ALA A 121 -7.51 13.93 -17.96
CA ALA A 121 -8.40 15.05 -17.73
C ALA A 121 -8.64 15.26 -16.22
N PRO A 122 -8.62 16.51 -15.72
CA PRO A 122 -8.90 16.79 -14.32
C PRO A 122 -10.36 16.46 -13.97
N ARG A 123 -10.56 15.89 -12.78
CA ARG A 123 -11.90 15.60 -12.24
C ARG A 123 -11.94 15.95 -10.77
N VAL A 124 -13.09 16.40 -10.33
CA VAL A 124 -13.46 16.68 -8.94
C VAL A 124 -14.72 15.88 -8.56
N GLY A 125 -15.00 15.78 -7.27
CA GLY A 125 -16.17 15.06 -6.76
C GLY A 125 -15.92 13.57 -6.55
N GLN A 126 -17.00 12.85 -6.26
CA GLN A 126 -16.98 11.44 -5.92
C GLN A 126 -16.41 10.61 -7.09
N TRP A 127 -15.52 9.69 -6.77
CA TRP A 127 -14.76 8.91 -7.74
C TRP A 127 -15.65 8.19 -8.76
N TRP A 128 -16.63 7.46 -8.27
CA TRP A 128 -17.53 6.64 -9.10
C TRP A 128 -18.59 7.43 -9.88
N GLN A 129 -18.73 8.75 -9.61
CA GLN A 129 -19.67 9.64 -10.29
C GLN A 129 -18.98 10.57 -11.29
N ARG A 130 -17.67 10.44 -11.48
CA ARG A 130 -16.93 11.29 -12.41
C ARG A 130 -17.36 11.08 -13.85
N ALA A 131 -17.54 12.15 -14.59
CA ALA A 131 -17.84 12.08 -16.01
C ALA A 131 -16.64 11.53 -16.80
N PRO A 132 -16.86 10.65 -17.78
CA PRO A 132 -15.77 10.15 -18.63
C PRO A 132 -15.12 11.30 -19.40
N GLN A 133 -13.85 11.12 -19.76
CA GLN A 133 -13.12 12.10 -20.57
C GLN A 133 -13.75 12.22 -21.96
N GLN A 134 -13.95 13.46 -22.40
CA GLN A 134 -14.51 13.76 -23.72
C GLN A 134 -13.40 13.83 -24.78
N PRO A 135 -13.71 13.53 -26.05
CA PRO A 135 -12.76 13.71 -27.15
C PRO A 135 -12.28 15.17 -27.23
N GLY A 136 -10.94 15.37 -27.25
CA GLY A 136 -10.33 16.69 -27.32
C GLY A 136 -10.25 17.44 -25.97
N GLU A 137 -10.67 16.83 -24.86
CA GLU A 137 -10.50 17.39 -23.52
C GLU A 137 -9.01 17.37 -23.12
N GLU A 138 -8.54 18.48 -22.53
CA GLU A 138 -7.13 18.61 -22.12
C GLU A 138 -6.78 17.66 -20.96
N THR A 139 -5.63 17.04 -21.05
CA THR A 139 -5.09 16.12 -20.04
C THR A 139 -4.02 16.84 -19.21
N THR A 140 -4.46 17.60 -18.21
CA THR A 140 -3.60 18.47 -17.40
C THR A 140 -3.39 18.00 -15.96
N TYR A 141 -4.12 16.96 -15.54
CA TYR A 141 -3.95 16.37 -14.21
C TYR A 141 -3.03 15.16 -14.26
N GLY A 142 -1.99 15.19 -13.43
CA GLY A 142 -1.06 14.08 -13.28
C GLY A 142 0.32 14.55 -12.86
N GLY A 143 1.30 13.70 -13.11
CA GLY A 143 2.71 13.87 -12.80
C GLY A 143 3.40 12.52 -12.80
N PHE A 144 4.71 12.54 -12.69
CA PHE A 144 5.53 11.35 -12.57
C PHE A 144 6.83 11.65 -11.84
N TYR A 145 7.47 10.63 -11.34
CA TYR A 145 8.80 10.71 -10.74
C TYR A 145 9.84 10.37 -11.80
N THR A 146 10.81 11.25 -11.97
CA THR A 146 12.01 10.94 -12.74
C THR A 146 12.83 9.90 -12.00
N GLN A 147 13.73 9.20 -12.68
CA GLN A 147 14.63 8.26 -12.00
C GLN A 147 15.51 8.96 -10.96
N GLU A 148 15.83 10.23 -11.17
CA GLU A 148 16.58 11.04 -10.18
C GLU A 148 15.71 11.37 -8.95
N ASP A 149 14.42 11.69 -9.13
CA ASP A 149 13.49 11.86 -8.01
C ASP A 149 13.38 10.57 -7.19
N VAL A 150 13.30 9.42 -7.86
CA VAL A 150 13.25 8.11 -7.17
C VAL A 150 14.54 7.87 -6.39
N LYS A 151 15.72 8.11 -6.95
CA LYS A 151 17.00 7.98 -6.24
C LYS A 151 17.06 8.87 -5.00
N GLU A 152 16.54 10.07 -5.08
CA GLU A 152 16.44 10.99 -3.93
C GLU A 152 15.54 10.43 -2.84
N VAL A 153 14.35 9.91 -3.21
CA VAL A 153 13.44 9.26 -2.25
C VAL A 153 14.06 8.01 -1.62
N LEU A 154 14.74 7.18 -2.42
CA LEU A 154 15.42 5.98 -1.94
C LEU A 154 16.53 6.31 -0.93
N ALA A 155 17.35 7.32 -1.21
CA ALA A 155 18.40 7.77 -0.28
C ALA A 155 17.77 8.32 1.01
N TYR A 156 16.69 9.10 0.89
CA TYR A 156 15.96 9.66 2.02
C TYR A 156 15.33 8.57 2.92
N ALA A 157 14.76 7.54 2.32
CA ALA A 157 14.20 6.39 3.04
C ALA A 157 15.29 5.56 3.73
N ALA A 158 16.43 5.35 3.05
CA ALA A 158 17.55 4.58 3.60
C ALA A 158 18.13 5.19 4.89
N GLU A 159 18.21 6.53 4.98
CA GLU A 159 18.60 7.26 6.19
C GLU A 159 17.67 7.00 7.39
N ARG A 160 16.45 6.54 7.12
CA ARG A 160 15.40 6.20 8.11
C ARG A 160 15.20 4.71 8.30
N TYR A 161 16.08 3.91 7.69
CA TYR A 161 15.97 2.44 7.69
C TYR A 161 14.62 1.94 7.14
N VAL A 162 14.06 2.66 6.17
CA VAL A 162 12.84 2.31 5.44
C VAL A 162 13.22 1.73 4.08
N ARG A 163 12.77 0.52 3.82
CA ARG A 163 12.86 -0.15 2.52
C ARG A 163 11.74 0.39 1.63
N VAL A 164 12.04 0.63 0.36
CA VAL A 164 11.03 1.07 -0.62
C VAL A 164 10.78 -0.05 -1.60
N ILE A 165 9.55 -0.53 -1.64
CA ILE A 165 9.10 -1.60 -2.54
C ILE A 165 8.28 -0.96 -3.66
N PRO A 166 8.77 -0.97 -4.91
CA PRO A 166 7.98 -0.46 -6.03
C PRO A 166 6.92 -1.48 -6.45
N GLU A 167 5.76 -0.99 -6.83
CA GLU A 167 4.75 -1.79 -7.52
C GLU A 167 4.56 -1.28 -8.95
N ILE A 168 4.64 -2.23 -9.89
CA ILE A 168 4.27 -2.07 -11.30
C ILE A 168 3.13 -3.05 -11.54
N ASP A 169 1.92 -2.56 -11.47
CA ASP A 169 0.72 -3.40 -11.50
C ASP A 169 0.41 -3.90 -12.91
N VAL A 170 0.44 -5.20 -13.07
CA VAL A 170 0.25 -5.94 -14.33
C VAL A 170 -0.27 -7.37 -14.04
N PRO A 171 -0.98 -8.03 -14.95
CA PRO A 171 -1.36 -7.59 -16.31
C PRO A 171 -2.66 -6.78 -16.36
N GLY A 172 -3.47 -6.78 -15.27
CA GLY A 172 -4.58 -5.87 -15.05
C GLY A 172 -4.09 -4.45 -14.78
N HIS A 173 -4.98 -3.53 -14.43
CA HIS A 173 -4.65 -2.16 -14.01
C HIS A 173 -3.65 -1.44 -14.95
N SER A 174 -3.65 -1.81 -16.23
CA SER A 174 -2.66 -1.39 -17.23
C SER A 174 -3.20 -0.39 -18.25
N LEU A 175 -4.39 0.22 -18.02
CA LEU A 175 -5.01 1.12 -18.98
C LEU A 175 -4.10 2.29 -19.37
N ALA A 176 -3.41 2.92 -18.41
CA ALA A 176 -2.48 4.00 -18.71
C ALA A 176 -1.31 3.54 -19.63
N ALA A 177 -0.81 2.32 -19.43
CA ALA A 177 0.20 1.73 -20.29
C ALA A 177 -0.34 1.43 -21.69
N LEU A 178 -1.58 0.95 -21.81
CA LEU A 178 -2.23 0.68 -23.09
C LEU A 178 -2.53 1.94 -23.89
N VAL A 179 -2.84 3.06 -23.24
CA VAL A 179 -2.97 4.37 -23.91
C VAL A 179 -1.63 4.84 -24.44
N ALA A 180 -0.56 4.64 -23.70
CA ALA A 180 0.79 4.98 -24.12
C ALA A 180 1.32 4.08 -25.24
N TYR A 181 1.04 2.77 -25.18
CA TYR A 181 1.49 1.72 -26.09
C TYR A 181 0.31 0.86 -26.57
N PRO A 182 -0.50 1.36 -27.52
CA PRO A 182 -1.75 0.71 -27.95
C PRO A 182 -1.58 -0.71 -28.51
N ASP A 183 -0.40 -1.01 -29.04
CA ASP A 183 -0.09 -2.35 -29.59
C ASP A 183 -0.07 -3.45 -28.54
N LEU A 184 -0.05 -3.12 -27.25
CA LEU A 184 -0.09 -4.10 -26.15
C LEU A 184 -1.53 -4.57 -25.83
N ALA A 185 -2.55 -3.93 -26.38
CA ALA A 185 -3.95 -4.30 -26.20
C ALA A 185 -4.31 -5.60 -26.95
N CYS A 186 -5.28 -6.35 -26.43
CA CYS A 186 -5.83 -7.54 -27.10
C CYS A 186 -6.65 -7.17 -28.33
N MET A 187 -7.58 -6.25 -28.15
CA MET A 187 -8.61 -5.87 -29.13
C MET A 187 -8.44 -4.43 -29.56
N LYS A 188 -8.78 -3.50 -28.67
CA LYS A 188 -8.73 -2.06 -28.94
C LYS A 188 -8.24 -1.32 -27.69
N ALA A 189 -7.10 -0.70 -27.83
CA ALA A 189 -6.57 0.14 -26.76
C ALA A 189 -7.55 1.28 -26.41
N PRO A 190 -7.66 1.66 -25.13
CA PRO A 190 -8.40 2.83 -24.72
C PRO A 190 -7.79 4.10 -25.31
N SER A 191 -8.63 5.11 -25.51
CA SER A 191 -8.23 6.38 -26.14
C SER A 191 -7.71 7.42 -25.14
N ALA A 192 -7.95 7.21 -23.84
CA ALA A 192 -7.56 8.13 -22.77
C ALA A 192 -7.27 7.38 -21.49
N VAL A 193 -6.39 7.95 -20.67
CA VAL A 193 -6.07 7.47 -19.31
C VAL A 193 -7.31 7.59 -18.42
N GLY A 194 -7.53 6.63 -17.54
CA GLY A 194 -8.70 6.55 -16.67
C GLY A 194 -8.87 7.77 -15.77
N VAL A 195 -10.09 8.26 -15.62
CA VAL A 195 -10.44 9.39 -14.75
C VAL A 195 -11.15 8.99 -13.46
N GLY A 196 -11.36 7.71 -13.23
CA GLY A 196 -12.32 7.10 -12.30
C GLY A 196 -13.59 6.70 -13.05
N ASN A 197 -14.69 6.47 -12.36
CA ASN A 197 -16.04 6.21 -12.90
C ASN A 197 -16.26 4.88 -13.63
N LYS A 198 -15.27 4.05 -13.81
CA LYS A 198 -15.38 2.79 -14.55
C LYS A 198 -14.91 1.60 -13.72
N PHE A 199 -15.55 0.47 -13.98
CA PHE A 199 -15.20 -0.84 -13.45
C PHE A 199 -14.47 -1.68 -14.50
N TYR A 200 -13.87 -2.79 -14.07
CA TYR A 200 -13.17 -3.69 -14.98
C TYR A 200 -14.13 -4.24 -16.06
N GLY A 201 -13.58 -4.39 -17.25
CA GLY A 201 -14.30 -4.94 -18.38
C GLY A 201 -15.06 -3.91 -19.20
N GLU A 202 -15.15 -2.65 -18.77
CA GLU A 202 -15.72 -1.57 -19.55
C GLU A 202 -14.74 -1.04 -20.61
N ASP A 203 -13.51 -0.70 -20.18
CA ASP A 203 -12.40 -0.40 -21.10
C ASP A 203 -11.33 -1.49 -20.98
N GLU A 204 -10.58 -1.72 -22.06
CA GLU A 204 -9.46 -2.68 -22.00
C GLU A 204 -8.33 -2.13 -21.15
N ASN A 205 -8.11 -2.74 -20.01
CA ASN A 205 -7.08 -2.40 -19.04
C ASN A 205 -6.11 -3.54 -18.75
N THR A 206 -6.10 -4.57 -19.60
CA THR A 206 -5.33 -5.79 -19.40
C THR A 206 -4.35 -6.00 -20.55
N LEU A 207 -3.07 -6.20 -20.25
CA LEU A 207 -2.04 -6.49 -21.25
C LEU A 207 -2.34 -7.78 -22.01
N CYS A 208 -2.08 -7.78 -23.33
CA CYS A 208 -2.29 -8.96 -24.18
C CYS A 208 -1.19 -10.01 -23.98
N VAL A 209 -1.44 -11.05 -23.20
CA VAL A 209 -0.48 -12.13 -22.92
C VAL A 209 -0.20 -13.02 -24.16
N GLY A 210 -1.06 -12.94 -25.17
CA GLY A 210 -0.84 -13.61 -26.45
C GLY A 210 0.26 -13.00 -27.34
N LYS A 211 0.79 -11.82 -26.98
CA LYS A 211 1.82 -11.12 -27.78
C LYS A 211 3.18 -11.21 -27.11
N ASP A 212 4.22 -11.55 -27.87
CA ASP A 212 5.60 -11.52 -27.38
C ASP A 212 6.05 -10.08 -27.04
N ALA A 213 5.56 -9.08 -27.77
CA ALA A 213 5.78 -7.68 -27.50
C ALA A 213 5.41 -7.26 -26.06
N THR A 214 4.42 -7.91 -25.42
CA THR A 214 4.10 -7.69 -24.02
C THR A 214 5.25 -8.08 -23.09
N PHE A 215 5.91 -9.19 -23.35
CA PHE A 215 7.05 -9.64 -22.56
C PHE A 215 8.30 -8.81 -22.83
N GLU A 216 8.52 -8.37 -24.07
CA GLU A 216 9.59 -7.43 -24.41
C GLU A 216 9.39 -6.07 -23.74
N PHE A 217 8.15 -5.59 -23.69
CA PHE A 217 7.79 -4.37 -22.97
C PHE A 217 8.06 -4.54 -21.46
N MET A 218 7.60 -5.63 -20.85
CA MET A 218 7.81 -5.90 -19.42
C MET A 218 9.29 -6.11 -19.09
N ASP A 219 10.07 -6.74 -19.94
CA ASP A 219 11.51 -6.89 -19.71
C ASP A 219 12.20 -5.52 -19.67
N LYS A 220 11.86 -4.59 -20.57
CA LYS A 220 12.38 -3.21 -20.53
C LYS A 220 12.00 -2.49 -19.25
N VAL A 221 10.72 -2.54 -18.87
CA VAL A 221 10.23 -1.91 -17.62
C VAL A 221 10.96 -2.50 -16.41
N LEU A 222 10.93 -3.81 -16.24
CA LEU A 222 11.51 -4.47 -15.07
C LEU A 222 13.04 -4.38 -15.03
N THR A 223 13.71 -4.23 -16.17
CA THR A 223 15.16 -3.96 -16.22
C THR A 223 15.49 -2.61 -15.57
N GLU A 224 14.77 -1.54 -15.93
CA GLU A 224 15.01 -0.22 -15.36
C GLU A 224 14.57 -0.16 -13.89
N VAL A 225 13.43 -0.75 -13.54
CA VAL A 225 12.96 -0.81 -12.16
C VAL A 225 13.94 -1.59 -11.26
N ALA A 226 14.39 -2.77 -11.71
CA ALA A 226 15.34 -3.57 -10.94
C ALA A 226 16.70 -2.90 -10.74
N ALA A 227 17.16 -2.12 -11.72
CA ALA A 227 18.39 -1.34 -11.60
C ALA A 227 18.24 -0.13 -10.68
N LEU A 228 17.03 0.47 -10.62
CA LEU A 228 16.75 1.68 -9.86
C LEU A 228 16.51 1.38 -8.38
N PHE A 229 15.72 0.35 -8.05
CA PHE A 229 15.34 0.02 -6.68
C PHE A 229 16.29 -1.02 -6.07
N PRO A 230 16.95 -0.70 -4.95
CA PRO A 230 17.95 -1.58 -4.36
C PRO A 230 17.37 -2.79 -3.64
N ASP A 231 16.10 -2.75 -3.23
CA ASP A 231 15.45 -3.85 -2.51
C ASP A 231 15.43 -5.14 -3.33
N GLU A 232 15.41 -6.27 -2.62
CA GLU A 232 15.32 -7.59 -3.26
C GLU A 232 13.94 -7.86 -3.86
N TYR A 233 12.89 -7.16 -3.42
CA TYR A 233 11.52 -7.35 -3.85
C TYR A 233 11.06 -6.29 -4.86
N ILE A 234 10.30 -6.74 -5.85
CA ILE A 234 9.48 -5.90 -6.73
C ILE A 234 8.08 -6.48 -6.72
N HIS A 235 7.09 -5.65 -6.46
CA HIS A 235 5.69 -6.02 -6.51
C HIS A 235 5.16 -5.81 -7.93
N ILE A 236 4.45 -6.80 -8.48
CA ILE A 236 3.93 -6.76 -9.85
C ILE A 236 2.40 -6.68 -9.92
N GLY A 237 1.71 -6.46 -8.79
CA GLY A 237 0.25 -6.47 -8.73
C GLY A 237 -0.32 -7.87 -8.94
N GLY A 238 -1.01 -8.07 -10.04
CA GLY A 238 -1.61 -9.36 -10.43
C GLY A 238 -3.06 -9.51 -10.05
N ASP A 239 -3.64 -8.47 -9.41
CA ASP A 239 -5.01 -8.41 -8.95
C ASP A 239 -6.00 -8.03 -10.06
N GLU A 240 -7.26 -8.32 -9.79
CA GLU A 240 -8.45 -7.89 -10.52
C GLU A 240 -8.36 -7.95 -12.05
N CYS A 241 -7.51 -8.81 -12.59
CA CYS A 241 -7.30 -8.98 -14.02
C CYS A 241 -8.58 -9.48 -14.70
N PHE A 242 -9.26 -8.60 -15.47
CA PHE A 242 -10.45 -8.98 -16.23
C PHE A 242 -10.10 -9.86 -17.43
N LYS A 243 -10.47 -11.12 -17.36
CA LYS A 243 -10.09 -12.17 -18.34
C LYS A 243 -10.94 -12.19 -19.60
N GLY A 244 -12.03 -11.42 -19.64
CA GLY A 244 -12.93 -11.37 -20.80
C GLY A 244 -12.29 -10.86 -22.09
N PHE A 245 -11.25 -10.01 -21.99
CA PHE A 245 -10.47 -9.59 -23.16
C PHE A 245 -9.63 -10.74 -23.71
N TRP A 246 -8.98 -11.54 -22.86
CA TRP A 246 -8.19 -12.70 -23.27
C TRP A 246 -9.06 -13.81 -23.88
N HIS A 247 -10.26 -14.01 -23.32
CA HIS A 247 -11.22 -14.98 -23.83
C HIS A 247 -11.59 -14.72 -25.30
N LYS A 248 -11.74 -13.44 -25.66
CA LYS A 248 -12.09 -13.00 -27.01
C LYS A 248 -10.89 -12.82 -27.94
N CYS A 249 -9.67 -12.79 -27.40
CA CYS A 249 -8.47 -12.48 -28.17
C CYS A 249 -7.90 -13.73 -28.87
N PRO A 250 -7.85 -13.77 -30.22
CA PRO A 250 -7.30 -14.93 -30.93
C PRO A 250 -5.85 -15.24 -30.58
N ARG A 251 -5.03 -14.21 -30.25
CA ARG A 251 -3.63 -14.39 -29.88
C ARG A 251 -3.49 -15.01 -28.49
N CYS A 252 -4.32 -14.58 -27.50
CA CYS A 252 -4.34 -15.20 -26.18
C CYS A 252 -4.81 -16.66 -26.26
N GLN A 253 -5.84 -16.95 -27.04
CA GLN A 253 -6.32 -18.31 -27.27
C GLN A 253 -5.26 -19.20 -27.99
N ALA A 254 -4.52 -18.63 -28.95
CA ALA A 254 -3.41 -19.33 -29.59
C ALA A 254 -2.25 -19.62 -28.61
N ARG A 255 -1.92 -18.66 -27.74
CA ARG A 255 -0.93 -18.86 -26.67
C ARG A 255 -1.36 -19.95 -25.70
N MET A 256 -2.60 -19.94 -25.24
CA MET A 256 -3.14 -20.97 -24.36
C MET A 256 -3.02 -22.36 -24.99
N LYS A 257 -3.33 -22.48 -26.28
CA LYS A 257 -3.18 -23.75 -27.01
C LYS A 257 -1.72 -24.17 -27.12
N ALA A 258 -0.82 -23.26 -27.44
CA ALA A 258 0.61 -23.53 -27.61
C ALA A 258 1.28 -23.99 -26.30
N GLU A 259 0.87 -23.38 -25.18
CA GLU A 259 1.42 -23.67 -23.84
C GLU A 259 0.61 -24.73 -23.07
N ASN A 260 -0.41 -25.35 -23.71
CA ASN A 260 -1.31 -26.36 -23.13
C ASN A 260 -2.06 -25.85 -21.85
N LEU A 261 -2.43 -24.57 -21.83
CA LEU A 261 -3.18 -23.94 -20.74
C LEU A 261 -4.67 -24.20 -20.92
N LYS A 262 -5.37 -24.51 -19.82
CA LYS A 262 -6.78 -24.95 -19.85
C LYS A 262 -7.78 -23.80 -19.84
N ASN A 263 -7.40 -22.68 -19.24
CA ASN A 263 -8.27 -21.50 -19.04
C ASN A 263 -7.43 -20.24 -18.83
N GLU A 264 -8.11 -19.10 -18.73
CA GLU A 264 -7.48 -17.79 -18.59
C GLU A 264 -6.82 -17.57 -17.22
N ASN A 265 -7.17 -18.34 -16.18
CA ASN A 265 -6.43 -18.32 -14.90
C ASN A 265 -5.04 -18.94 -15.09
N GLU A 266 -4.94 -20.05 -15.82
CA GLU A 266 -3.64 -20.64 -16.17
C GLU A 266 -2.84 -19.71 -17.11
N LEU A 267 -3.51 -18.92 -17.97
CA LEU A 267 -2.84 -17.90 -18.78
C LEU A 267 -2.28 -16.77 -17.92
N GLN A 268 -2.99 -16.34 -16.87
CA GLN A 268 -2.46 -15.37 -15.89
C GLN A 268 -1.27 -15.98 -15.13
N SER A 269 -1.38 -17.21 -14.66
CA SER A 269 -0.27 -17.94 -14.03
C SER A 269 0.96 -17.99 -14.94
N TYR A 270 0.77 -18.32 -16.23
CA TYR A 270 1.85 -18.28 -17.22
C TYR A 270 2.52 -16.91 -17.29
N PHE A 271 1.72 -15.82 -17.30
CA PHE A 271 2.26 -14.46 -17.28
C PHE A 271 3.09 -14.21 -16.02
N ILE A 272 2.56 -14.57 -14.84
CA ILE A 272 3.27 -14.38 -13.55
C ILE A 272 4.60 -15.15 -13.52
N HIS A 273 4.63 -16.40 -13.99
CA HIS A 273 5.86 -17.18 -14.10
C HIS A 273 6.90 -16.52 -15.02
N ARG A 274 6.44 -15.89 -16.12
CA ARG A 274 7.33 -15.13 -17.01
C ARG A 274 7.88 -13.88 -16.32
N MET A 275 7.05 -13.17 -15.54
CA MET A 275 7.50 -12.02 -14.73
C MET A 275 8.51 -12.45 -13.67
N GLU A 276 8.25 -13.56 -12.95
CA GLU A 276 9.20 -14.10 -11.99
C GLU A 276 10.54 -14.44 -12.64
N SER A 277 10.53 -15.08 -13.81
CA SER A 277 11.75 -15.42 -14.56
C SER A 277 12.56 -14.15 -14.92
N ILE A 278 11.90 -13.12 -15.44
CA ILE A 278 12.52 -11.84 -15.78
C ILE A 278 13.13 -11.19 -14.52
N LEU A 279 12.41 -11.18 -13.39
CA LEU A 279 12.91 -10.60 -12.14
C LEU A 279 14.08 -11.42 -11.57
N LYS A 280 14.02 -12.74 -11.63
CA LYS A 280 15.07 -13.65 -11.16
C LYS A 280 16.39 -13.45 -11.92
N GLU A 281 16.34 -13.23 -13.23
CA GLU A 281 17.51 -12.89 -14.05
C GLU A 281 18.18 -11.58 -13.62
N LYS A 282 17.39 -10.67 -13.02
CA LYS A 282 17.84 -9.37 -12.51
C LYS A 282 18.18 -9.42 -11.00
N GLY A 283 18.16 -10.62 -10.39
CA GLY A 283 18.45 -10.81 -8.96
C GLY A 283 17.36 -10.29 -8.02
N LYS A 284 16.12 -10.19 -8.50
CA LYS A 284 14.96 -9.73 -7.75
C LYS A 284 13.98 -10.87 -7.46
N LYS A 285 13.16 -10.69 -6.41
CA LYS A 285 12.07 -11.57 -6.01
C LYS A 285 10.73 -10.91 -6.32
N LEU A 286 9.78 -11.70 -6.76
CA LEU A 286 8.44 -11.25 -7.09
C LEU A 286 7.55 -11.24 -5.84
N ILE A 287 6.82 -10.14 -5.65
CA ILE A 287 5.60 -10.11 -4.82
C ILE A 287 4.41 -9.89 -5.75
N GLY A 288 3.26 -10.47 -5.43
CA GLY A 288 1.98 -10.16 -6.06
C GLY A 288 0.83 -10.31 -5.09
N TRP A 289 -0.28 -9.67 -5.41
CA TRP A 289 -1.54 -9.83 -4.69
C TRP A 289 -2.02 -11.28 -4.76
N ASP A 290 -2.90 -11.70 -3.87
CA ASP A 290 -3.24 -13.12 -3.70
C ASP A 290 -3.94 -13.76 -4.91
N GLU A 291 -4.37 -13.00 -5.91
CA GLU A 291 -4.86 -13.52 -7.19
C GLU A 291 -3.79 -14.27 -8.01
N ILE A 292 -2.51 -14.03 -7.75
CA ILE A 292 -1.43 -14.80 -8.42
C ILE A 292 -1.44 -16.30 -8.07
N ILE A 293 -2.24 -16.69 -7.06
CA ILE A 293 -2.46 -18.11 -6.70
C ILE A 293 -3.33 -18.81 -7.74
N ASP A 294 -4.20 -18.06 -8.42
CA ASP A 294 -5.15 -18.61 -9.36
C ASP A 294 -4.45 -19.16 -10.62
N GLY A 295 -4.73 -20.40 -10.96
CA GLY A 295 -4.08 -21.06 -12.10
C GLY A 295 -2.70 -21.67 -11.81
N GLY A 296 -2.13 -21.43 -10.62
CA GLY A 296 -0.85 -21.97 -10.16
C GLY A 296 0.17 -20.90 -9.80
N LEU A 297 0.65 -20.95 -8.56
CA LEU A 297 1.60 -19.98 -8.03
C LEU A 297 3.01 -20.20 -8.61
N ALA A 298 3.70 -19.12 -8.96
CA ALA A 298 5.10 -19.16 -9.38
C ALA A 298 6.01 -19.63 -8.23
N PRO A 299 7.07 -20.42 -8.49
CA PRO A 299 7.77 -21.18 -7.45
C PRO A 299 8.37 -20.39 -6.28
N ASP A 300 8.91 -19.20 -6.57
CA ASP A 300 9.62 -18.38 -5.57
C ASP A 300 8.80 -17.12 -5.19
N ALA A 301 7.56 -17.00 -5.68
CA ALA A 301 6.73 -15.83 -5.45
C ALA A 301 6.36 -15.65 -3.98
N THR A 302 6.42 -14.41 -3.50
CA THR A 302 5.86 -13.99 -2.23
C THR A 302 4.44 -13.47 -2.45
N VAL A 303 3.50 -13.85 -1.61
CA VAL A 303 2.08 -13.50 -1.74
C VAL A 303 1.70 -12.39 -0.76
N MET A 304 1.08 -11.33 -1.27
CA MET A 304 0.44 -10.30 -0.45
C MET A 304 -1.06 -10.55 -0.41
N SER A 305 -1.57 -11.00 0.77
CA SER A 305 -2.97 -11.45 0.91
C SER A 305 -3.86 -10.30 1.36
N TRP A 306 -4.81 -9.90 0.50
CA TRP A 306 -5.71 -8.77 0.74
C TRP A 306 -7.20 -9.15 0.80
N ARG A 307 -7.63 -10.17 0.07
CA ARG A 307 -9.01 -10.69 0.06
C ARG A 307 -9.29 -11.53 1.32
N GLY A 308 -8.99 -10.98 2.51
CA GLY A 308 -8.99 -11.71 3.77
C GLY A 308 -7.69 -12.51 3.97
N MET A 309 -7.73 -13.49 4.87
CA MET A 309 -6.54 -14.27 5.28
C MET A 309 -6.33 -15.57 4.47
N GLU A 310 -7.33 -16.04 3.75
CA GLU A 310 -7.35 -17.38 3.13
C GLU A 310 -6.26 -17.57 2.08
N GLY A 311 -6.03 -16.58 1.21
CA GLY A 311 -4.98 -16.62 0.20
C GLY A 311 -3.60 -16.78 0.86
N GLY A 312 -3.33 -16.00 1.90
CA GLY A 312 -2.10 -16.08 2.67
C GLY A 312 -1.93 -17.42 3.38
N ILE A 313 -2.98 -17.92 4.02
CA ILE A 313 -2.97 -19.23 4.69
C ILE A 313 -2.62 -20.35 3.69
N LYS A 314 -3.26 -20.34 2.53
CA LYS A 314 -3.00 -21.32 1.46
C LYS A 314 -1.55 -21.25 0.97
N SER A 315 -1.04 -20.06 0.74
CA SER A 315 0.32 -19.83 0.26
C SER A 315 1.39 -20.22 1.29
N ALA A 316 1.19 -19.83 2.56
CA ALA A 316 2.10 -20.21 3.64
C ALA A 316 2.18 -21.74 3.84
N LYS A 317 1.03 -22.43 3.78
CA LYS A 317 0.98 -23.90 3.82
C LYS A 317 1.66 -24.57 2.61
N ALA A 318 1.72 -23.89 1.48
CA ALA A 318 2.44 -24.34 0.28
C ALA A 318 3.95 -24.01 0.32
N GLY A 319 4.44 -23.33 1.38
CA GLY A 319 5.86 -23.01 1.57
C GLY A 319 6.28 -21.66 1.01
N HIS A 320 5.33 -20.78 0.65
CA HIS A 320 5.61 -19.43 0.19
C HIS A 320 5.61 -18.42 1.32
N HIS A 321 6.48 -17.43 1.25
CA HIS A 321 6.41 -16.27 2.15
C HIS A 321 5.17 -15.45 1.87
N VAL A 322 4.61 -14.87 2.94
CA VAL A 322 3.36 -14.10 2.89
C VAL A 322 3.49 -12.79 3.66
N ILE A 323 2.88 -11.76 3.10
CA ILE A 323 2.60 -10.49 3.77
C ILE A 323 1.08 -10.39 3.89
N MET A 324 0.58 -10.19 5.12
CA MET A 324 -0.85 -10.12 5.38
C MET A 324 -1.33 -8.67 5.33
N THR A 325 -2.33 -8.42 4.50
CA THR A 325 -2.94 -7.10 4.30
C THR A 325 -4.47 -7.18 4.15
N PRO A 326 -5.16 -8.00 4.98
CA PRO A 326 -6.59 -8.25 4.78
C PRO A 326 -7.40 -6.96 4.88
N THR A 327 -8.36 -6.80 3.96
CA THR A 327 -9.18 -5.59 3.81
C THR A 327 -9.81 -5.14 5.12
N GLU A 328 -10.34 -6.08 5.90
CA GLU A 328 -11.05 -5.81 7.16
C GLU A 328 -10.18 -5.21 8.27
N HIS A 329 -8.86 -5.27 8.15
CA HIS A 329 -7.91 -4.75 9.15
C HIS A 329 -6.93 -3.73 8.61
N CYS A 330 -6.57 -3.84 7.33
CA CYS A 330 -5.41 -3.19 6.74
C CYS A 330 -5.75 -2.16 5.65
N TYR A 331 -7.00 -2.08 5.17
CA TYR A 331 -7.38 -1.07 4.19
C TYR A 331 -7.72 0.23 4.89
N ILE A 332 -6.74 1.14 4.88
CA ILE A 332 -6.83 2.44 5.56
C ILE A 332 -7.39 3.54 4.65
N ASP A 333 -7.97 3.21 3.52
CA ASP A 333 -8.79 4.05 2.65
C ASP A 333 -10.29 3.92 2.94
N LEU A 334 -10.69 3.03 3.86
CA LEU A 334 -12.08 2.78 4.24
C LEU A 334 -12.57 3.73 5.35
N TRP A 335 -13.91 3.83 5.54
CA TRP A 335 -14.49 4.64 6.62
C TRP A 335 -13.94 4.26 7.99
N GLN A 336 -13.59 5.27 8.77
CA GLN A 336 -13.09 5.11 10.14
C GLN A 336 -14.19 5.29 11.19
N GLY A 337 -15.33 5.86 10.82
CA GLY A 337 -16.44 6.18 11.68
C GLY A 337 -17.77 6.16 10.95
N GLU A 338 -18.72 6.96 11.39
CA GLU A 338 -20.07 7.05 10.81
C GLU A 338 -20.00 7.53 9.35
N PRO A 339 -20.44 6.72 8.36
CA PRO A 339 -20.31 7.03 6.93
C PRO A 339 -20.87 8.38 6.50
N SER A 340 -21.92 8.86 7.19
CA SER A 340 -22.59 10.13 6.86
C SER A 340 -21.74 11.37 7.13
N VAL A 341 -20.65 11.24 7.90
CA VAL A 341 -19.74 12.34 8.28
C VAL A 341 -18.28 12.06 7.86
N GLU A 342 -17.99 10.89 7.36
CA GLU A 342 -16.69 10.51 6.84
C GLU A 342 -16.52 10.91 5.37
N PRO A 343 -15.27 11.08 4.88
CA PRO A 343 -14.99 11.18 3.46
C PRO A 343 -15.54 9.98 2.68
N ASP A 344 -15.91 10.22 1.41
CA ASP A 344 -16.49 9.19 0.54
C ASP A 344 -15.56 7.99 0.33
N THR A 345 -16.09 6.79 0.57
CA THR A 345 -15.44 5.50 0.27
C THR A 345 -16.52 4.42 0.20
N TYR A 346 -16.17 3.12 0.26
CA TYR A 346 -17.10 2.03 -0.08
C TYR A 346 -17.31 0.99 1.03
N SER A 347 -16.51 1.00 2.10
CA SER A 347 -16.60 0.04 3.21
C SER A 347 -15.99 0.63 4.48
N MET A 348 -15.94 -0.15 5.56
CA MET A 348 -15.51 0.31 6.88
C MET A 348 -14.33 -0.52 7.40
N CYS A 349 -13.35 0.17 7.98
CA CYS A 349 -12.28 -0.38 8.78
C CYS A 349 -11.96 0.63 9.89
N ARG A 350 -12.40 0.35 11.11
CA ARG A 350 -12.24 1.26 12.25
C ARG A 350 -10.86 1.10 12.91
N LEU A 351 -10.54 1.99 13.82
CA LEU A 351 -9.28 1.92 14.57
C LEU A 351 -9.11 0.59 15.31
N LYS A 352 -10.18 0.10 15.95
CA LYS A 352 -10.18 -1.17 16.68
C LYS A 352 -10.04 -2.38 15.78
N ASP A 353 -10.56 -2.30 14.53
CA ASP A 353 -10.39 -3.35 13.54
C ASP A 353 -8.90 -3.50 13.16
N SER A 354 -8.23 -2.38 12.89
CA SER A 354 -6.78 -2.37 12.63
C SER A 354 -5.96 -2.83 13.85
N TYR A 355 -6.38 -2.48 15.07
CA TYR A 355 -5.69 -2.89 16.30
C TYR A 355 -5.90 -4.37 16.64
N SER A 356 -7.00 -4.98 16.20
CA SER A 356 -7.29 -6.39 16.39
C SER A 356 -6.61 -7.32 15.38
N PHE A 357 -5.85 -6.74 14.43
CA PHE A 357 -5.15 -7.49 13.39
C PHE A 357 -4.18 -8.52 13.95
N ASN A 358 -4.30 -9.76 13.53
CA ASN A 358 -3.34 -10.83 13.79
C ASN A 358 -2.78 -11.38 12.48
N PRO A 359 -1.56 -11.02 12.07
CA PRO A 359 -1.00 -11.49 10.80
C PRO A 359 -0.63 -12.98 10.78
N VAL A 360 -0.60 -13.66 11.94
CA VAL A 360 -0.23 -15.08 12.06
C VAL A 360 -1.41 -15.89 12.57
N PRO A 361 -2.26 -16.44 11.69
CA PRO A 361 -3.29 -17.39 12.09
C PRO A 361 -2.69 -18.67 12.71
N ASP A 362 -3.38 -19.29 13.68
CA ASP A 362 -2.92 -20.49 14.37
C ASP A 362 -2.61 -21.68 13.45
N SER A 363 -3.14 -21.66 12.23
CA SER A 363 -3.05 -22.76 11.27
C SER A 363 -1.85 -22.73 10.34
N VAL A 364 -0.95 -21.71 10.45
CA VAL A 364 0.18 -21.51 9.55
C VAL A 364 1.52 -21.47 10.27
N PRO A 365 2.64 -21.90 9.64
CA PRO A 365 3.97 -21.71 10.16
C PRO A 365 4.31 -20.22 10.27
N ALA A 366 4.62 -19.74 11.48
CA ALA A 366 4.86 -18.31 11.72
C ALA A 366 6.05 -17.76 10.92
N GLU A 367 7.04 -18.60 10.60
CA GLU A 367 8.22 -18.25 9.81
C GLU A 367 7.90 -17.92 8.34
N MET A 368 6.75 -18.37 7.82
CA MET A 368 6.29 -18.03 6.47
C MET A 368 5.68 -16.62 6.42
N ILE A 369 5.26 -16.05 7.55
CA ILE A 369 4.63 -14.74 7.61
C ILE A 369 5.69 -13.68 7.88
N LEU A 370 5.99 -12.87 6.87
CA LEU A 370 6.95 -11.77 6.98
C LEU A 370 6.42 -10.64 7.88
N GLY A 371 5.12 -10.45 7.93
CA GLY A 371 4.45 -9.42 8.71
C GLY A 371 3.18 -8.94 8.04
N GLY A 372 2.91 -7.64 8.15
CA GLY A 372 1.72 -7.02 7.58
C GLY A 372 1.94 -5.58 7.13
N GLN A 373 0.89 -5.03 6.51
CA GLN A 373 0.95 -3.70 5.91
C GLN A 373 -0.43 -3.07 5.88
N GLY A 374 -0.50 -1.76 6.11
CA GLY A 374 -1.67 -0.94 5.83
C GLY A 374 -1.64 -0.42 4.40
N ASN A 375 -2.76 -0.52 3.68
CA ASN A 375 -2.87 -0.09 2.28
C ASN A 375 -3.75 1.16 2.19
N LEU A 376 -3.19 2.24 1.66
CA LEU A 376 -3.92 3.48 1.35
C LEU A 376 -4.13 3.58 -0.15
N TRP A 377 -5.27 3.07 -0.62
CA TRP A 377 -5.74 3.30 -1.97
C TRP A 377 -6.25 4.73 -2.12
N ALA A 378 -6.06 5.33 -3.29
CA ALA A 378 -6.23 6.78 -3.42
C ALA A 378 -7.39 7.19 -4.34
N GLU A 379 -8.34 6.31 -4.68
CA GLU A 379 -9.50 6.66 -5.52
C GLU A 379 -10.25 7.87 -4.95
N SER A 380 -10.50 7.88 -3.65
CA SER A 380 -11.19 8.95 -2.95
C SER A 380 -10.26 9.85 -2.13
N VAL A 381 -8.94 9.74 -2.30
CA VAL A 381 -7.94 10.48 -1.49
C VAL A 381 -7.14 11.46 -2.37
N PRO A 382 -7.71 12.65 -2.69
CA PRO A 382 -7.14 13.55 -3.69
C PRO A 382 -5.99 14.45 -3.19
N THR A 383 -5.72 14.49 -1.89
CA THR A 383 -4.71 15.38 -1.30
C THR A 383 -3.91 14.69 -0.21
N PHE A 384 -2.70 15.16 0.05
CA PHE A 384 -1.85 14.61 1.10
C PHE A 384 -2.45 14.80 2.51
N ARG A 385 -3.12 15.92 2.78
CA ARG A 385 -3.86 16.08 4.05
C ARG A 385 -4.98 15.05 4.24
N HIS A 386 -5.60 14.62 3.15
CA HIS A 386 -6.58 13.53 3.20
C HIS A 386 -5.87 12.18 3.41
N ALA A 387 -4.72 11.96 2.79
CA ALA A 387 -3.91 10.76 3.03
C ALA A 387 -3.49 10.63 4.50
N GLU A 388 -3.03 11.70 5.12
CA GLU A 388 -2.76 11.75 6.56
C GLU A 388 -4.01 11.40 7.39
N TYR A 389 -5.16 12.01 7.09
CA TYR A 389 -6.44 11.74 7.76
C TYR A 389 -6.82 10.26 7.69
N MET A 390 -6.70 9.65 6.52
CA MET A 390 -7.05 8.26 6.32
C MET A 390 -6.04 7.30 6.97
N THR A 391 -4.76 7.66 6.99
CA THR A 391 -3.70 6.83 7.58
C THR A 391 -3.75 6.84 9.10
N TRP A 392 -3.90 8.02 9.72
CA TRP A 392 -3.83 8.17 11.17
C TRP A 392 -5.22 8.30 11.81
N PRO A 393 -5.51 7.58 12.90
CA PRO A 393 -4.63 6.80 13.79
C PRO A 393 -4.48 5.31 13.45
N ARG A 394 -5.10 4.76 12.40
CA ARG A 394 -5.02 3.32 12.09
C ARG A 394 -3.58 2.86 11.81
N GLY A 395 -2.76 3.71 11.19
CA GLY A 395 -1.32 3.45 11.04
C GLY A 395 -0.60 3.25 12.38
N TRP A 396 -1.00 3.96 13.44
CA TRP A 396 -0.44 3.73 14.80
C TRP A 396 -0.86 2.38 15.37
N ALA A 397 -2.09 1.96 15.12
CA ALA A 397 -2.58 0.64 15.52
C ALA A 397 -1.78 -0.49 14.84
N LEU A 398 -1.64 -0.42 13.52
CA LEU A 398 -0.85 -1.38 12.75
C LEU A 398 0.63 -1.37 13.17
N ALA A 399 1.21 -0.20 13.43
CA ALA A 399 2.60 -0.08 13.90
C ALA A 399 2.79 -0.80 15.25
N GLU A 400 1.86 -0.64 16.20
CA GLU A 400 1.94 -1.32 17.49
C GLU A 400 1.77 -2.85 17.34
N VAL A 401 0.78 -3.28 16.59
CA VAL A 401 0.52 -4.71 16.35
C VAL A 401 1.73 -5.39 15.71
N LEU A 402 2.30 -4.78 14.68
CA LEU A 402 3.42 -5.34 13.94
C LEU A 402 4.76 -5.26 14.71
N TRP A 403 4.89 -4.29 15.60
CA TRP A 403 6.06 -4.20 16.47
C TRP A 403 5.99 -5.14 17.67
N THR A 404 4.87 -5.12 18.38
CA THR A 404 4.71 -5.78 19.69
C THR A 404 4.26 -7.25 19.55
N GLY A 405 3.49 -7.54 18.52
CA GLY A 405 2.80 -8.82 18.28
C GLY A 405 1.41 -8.86 18.94
N PRO A 406 0.45 -9.53 18.30
CA PRO A 406 -0.97 -9.48 18.68
C PRO A 406 -1.25 -10.07 20.08
N SER A 407 -0.41 -10.99 20.57
CA SER A 407 -0.56 -11.59 21.91
C SER A 407 -0.27 -10.62 23.07
N LYS A 408 0.29 -9.43 22.78
CA LYS A 408 0.65 -8.41 23.77
C LYS A 408 -0.12 -7.12 23.60
N THR A 409 -1.07 -7.07 22.67
CA THR A 409 -1.92 -5.89 22.46
C THR A 409 -2.98 -5.81 23.57
N ASP A 410 -3.32 -4.58 23.95
CA ASP A 410 -4.28 -4.27 25.01
C ASP A 410 -5.00 -2.98 24.63
N TRP A 411 -6.27 -3.08 24.21
CA TRP A 411 -7.06 -1.97 23.74
C TRP A 411 -7.23 -0.86 24.78
N ASP A 412 -7.50 -1.22 26.03
CA ASP A 412 -7.74 -0.26 27.11
C ASP A 412 -6.50 0.56 27.48
N ARG A 413 -5.31 0.02 27.13
CA ARG A 413 -4.04 0.75 27.23
C ARG A 413 -3.69 1.49 25.95
N PHE A 414 -4.17 1.04 24.80
CA PHE A 414 -3.81 1.61 23.50
C PHE A 414 -4.53 2.94 23.23
N TRP A 415 -5.87 2.96 23.30
CA TRP A 415 -6.62 4.15 22.90
C TRP A 415 -6.27 5.43 23.70
N PRO A 416 -5.94 5.39 25.03
CA PRO A 416 -5.49 6.59 25.74
C PRO A 416 -4.11 7.09 25.26
N ARG A 417 -3.29 6.21 24.66
CA ARG A 417 -2.02 6.61 24.03
C ARG A 417 -2.26 7.28 22.68
N VAL A 418 -3.26 6.82 21.92
CA VAL A 418 -3.69 7.49 20.69
C VAL A 418 -4.03 8.96 20.97
N GLU A 419 -4.76 9.27 22.03
CA GLU A 419 -5.06 10.65 22.42
C GLU A 419 -3.81 11.49 22.66
N ARG A 420 -2.79 10.91 23.28
CA ARG A 420 -1.49 11.59 23.44
C ARG A 420 -0.77 11.80 22.11
N HIS A 421 -0.94 10.89 21.15
CA HIS A 421 -0.39 11.05 19.82
C HIS A 421 -1.13 12.11 19.00
N PHE A 422 -2.42 12.36 19.24
CA PHE A 422 -3.12 13.51 18.66
C PHE A 422 -2.42 14.83 19.01
N VAL A 423 -2.02 15.01 20.27
CA VAL A 423 -1.28 16.22 20.70
C VAL A 423 0.06 16.33 19.94
N ARG A 424 0.76 15.22 19.71
CA ARG A 424 2.01 15.21 18.91
C ARG A 424 1.77 15.54 17.46
N ALA A 425 0.72 14.97 16.86
CA ALA A 425 0.32 15.24 15.49
C ALA A 425 -0.06 16.72 15.30
N ASP A 426 -0.77 17.32 16.25
CA ASP A 426 -1.06 18.77 16.25
C ASP A 426 0.22 19.61 16.24
N GLN A 427 1.23 19.27 17.07
CA GLN A 427 2.53 19.95 17.09
C GLN A 427 3.31 19.78 15.78
N ALA A 428 3.20 18.61 15.14
CA ALA A 428 3.83 18.30 13.87
C ALA A 428 3.06 18.80 12.65
N GLN A 429 1.83 19.34 12.85
CA GLN A 429 0.90 19.71 11.77
C GLN A 429 0.53 18.53 10.85
N ILE A 430 0.48 17.32 11.39
CA ILE A 430 0.00 16.11 10.73
C ILE A 430 -1.51 16.03 10.93
N ASN A 431 -2.24 15.80 9.83
CA ASN A 431 -3.69 15.60 9.92
C ASN A 431 -4.01 14.16 10.39
N TYR A 432 -5.15 13.99 11.06
CA TYR A 432 -5.59 12.69 11.56
C TYR A 432 -7.09 12.66 11.80
N ALA A 433 -7.69 11.47 11.79
CA ALA A 433 -9.09 11.29 12.10
C ALA A 433 -9.33 11.19 13.63
N ARG A 434 -10.43 11.76 14.07
CA ARG A 434 -10.98 11.59 15.43
C ARG A 434 -12.20 10.66 15.44
N SER A 435 -12.37 9.91 14.38
CA SER A 435 -13.57 9.12 14.12
C SER A 435 -13.78 7.98 15.10
N MET A 436 -12.75 7.61 15.87
CA MET A 436 -12.88 6.66 16.99
C MET A 436 -13.95 7.10 18.02
N TYR A 437 -14.25 8.41 18.12
CA TYR A 437 -15.31 8.93 18.99
C TYR A 437 -16.69 8.94 18.35
N ASN A 438 -16.80 8.63 17.05
CA ASN A 438 -18.08 8.62 16.39
C ASN A 438 -18.89 7.39 16.83
N ALA A 439 -20.14 7.63 17.19
CA ALA A 439 -21.10 6.54 17.38
C ALA A 439 -21.63 6.10 16.01
N ILE A 440 -21.41 4.84 15.67
CA ILE A 440 -22.04 4.23 14.50
C ILE A 440 -23.49 3.93 14.84
N VAL A 441 -24.40 4.40 13.98
CA VAL A 441 -25.84 4.24 14.16
C VAL A 441 -26.34 3.18 13.20
N THR A 442 -26.68 2.01 13.73
CA THR A 442 -27.19 0.87 12.95
C THR A 442 -28.66 0.61 13.29
N PRO A 443 -29.60 1.01 12.44
CA PRO A 443 -31.01 0.62 12.60
C PRO A 443 -31.19 -0.85 12.20
N TYR A 444 -31.97 -1.61 12.98
CA TYR A 444 -32.34 -2.98 12.63
C TYR A 444 -33.77 -3.27 13.12
N TYR A 445 -34.42 -4.26 12.52
CA TYR A 445 -35.72 -4.75 12.97
C TYR A 445 -35.52 -6.02 13.79
N THR A 446 -36.15 -6.08 14.97
CA THR A 446 -36.24 -7.30 15.77
C THR A 446 -37.13 -8.35 15.08
N GLU A 447 -37.12 -9.58 15.57
CA GLU A 447 -37.98 -10.66 15.06
C GLU A 447 -39.47 -10.29 15.14
N ASP A 448 -39.86 -9.48 16.13
CA ASP A 448 -41.23 -8.98 16.31
C ASP A 448 -41.55 -7.74 15.44
N GLY A 449 -40.64 -7.33 14.56
CA GLY A 449 -40.83 -6.22 13.66
C GLY A 449 -40.68 -4.81 14.27
N VAL A 450 -40.13 -4.72 15.48
CA VAL A 450 -39.83 -3.44 16.15
C VAL A 450 -38.52 -2.89 15.59
N LEU A 451 -38.51 -1.59 15.21
CA LEU A 451 -37.29 -0.88 14.83
C LEU A 451 -36.48 -0.56 16.08
N GLU A 452 -35.27 -1.08 16.14
CA GLU A 452 -34.28 -0.75 17.16
C GLU A 452 -33.05 -0.08 16.55
N ILE A 453 -32.32 0.67 17.35
CA ILE A 453 -31.09 1.35 16.95
C ILE A 453 -29.95 0.85 17.84
N LYS A 454 -28.96 0.22 17.24
CA LYS A 454 -27.70 -0.07 17.89
C LYS A 454 -26.77 1.12 17.73
N LEU A 455 -26.20 1.56 18.86
CA LEU A 455 -25.11 2.55 18.88
C LEU A 455 -23.82 1.81 19.25
N ASP A 456 -22.78 2.04 18.47
CA ASP A 456 -21.46 1.44 18.70
C ASP A 456 -20.39 2.53 18.65
N SER A 457 -19.49 2.58 19.65
CA SER A 457 -18.35 3.48 19.72
C SER A 457 -17.10 2.71 20.17
N GLU A 458 -15.91 3.21 19.84
CA GLU A 458 -14.66 2.47 20.13
C GLU A 458 -14.09 2.72 21.54
N PRO A 459 -14.03 3.97 22.07
CA PRO A 459 -13.58 4.25 23.44
C PRO A 459 -14.59 3.82 24.50
#